data_bc8dbfb12d7c7d90cd27b8eba6d7f10d
#
_entry.id   bc8dbfb12d7c7d90cd27b8eba6d7f10d
#
_cell.length_a   1.000
_cell.length_b   1.000
_cell.length_c   1.000
_cell.angle_alpha   90.00
_cell.angle_beta   90.00
_cell.angle_gamma   90.00
#
_symmetry.space_group_name_H-M   'P 1'
#
loop_
_entity.id
_entity.type
_entity.pdbx_description
1 polymer ?
#
loop_
_entity_poly.entity_id
_entity_poly.type
_entity_poly.pdbx_seq_one_letter_code
_entity_poly.pdbx_strand_id
1 'polypeptide(L)'
;KTILISKLTKEFLARKLKVAVIKHDPADKASFDTEGKDSFKFFQSGADVLVLSPKRSTLFSHSSMDIEQALSLIDADLVLVEGLKTLKLPRISVFCKEVDESYFKYSQAISSYEKPKTEELTWLHLDDINGLCEYILKNAKELD
;
A
#
# COMPACT_ATOMS: atom_id res chain seq x y z
N LYS A 1 8.23 -5.89 4.46
CA LYS A 1 7.33 -4.77 4.07
C LYS A 1 5.88 -5.07 4.42
N THR A 2 5.32 -6.17 3.95
CA THR A 2 3.91 -6.56 4.19
C THR A 2 3.57 -6.62 5.69
N ILE A 3 4.46 -7.19 6.51
CA ILE A 3 4.27 -7.23 7.98
C ILE A 3 4.18 -5.82 8.57
N LEU A 4 5.05 -4.91 8.12
CA LEU A 4 5.02 -3.52 8.59
C LEU A 4 3.71 -2.83 8.21
N ILE A 5 3.28 -2.92 6.95
CA ILE A 5 2.01 -2.35 6.49
C ILE A 5 0.84 -2.90 7.31
N SER A 6 0.84 -4.21 7.60
CA SER A 6 -0.19 -4.82 8.45
C SER A 6 -0.19 -4.26 9.88
N LYS A 7 0.99 -4.02 10.48
CA LYS A 7 1.11 -3.40 11.81
C LYS A 7 0.61 -1.95 11.80
N LEU A 8 1.04 -1.15 10.81
CA LEU A 8 0.59 0.24 10.62
C LEU A 8 -0.92 0.32 10.43
N THR A 9 -1.48 -0.53 9.56
CA THR A 9 -2.93 -0.58 9.33
C THR A 9 -3.70 -0.85 10.63
N LYS A 10 -3.26 -1.82 11.44
CA LYS A 10 -3.89 -2.11 12.73
C LYS A 10 -3.84 -0.91 13.68
N GLU A 11 -2.71 -0.23 13.74
CA GLU A 11 -2.54 0.96 14.60
C GLU A 11 -3.43 2.10 14.13
N PHE A 12 -3.49 2.41 12.84
CA PHE A 12 -4.37 3.44 12.32
C PHE A 12 -5.86 3.12 12.52
N LEU A 13 -6.26 1.87 12.35
CA LEU A 13 -7.63 1.43 12.65
C LEU A 13 -7.97 1.57 14.14
N ALA A 14 -7.01 1.29 15.04
CA ALA A 14 -7.18 1.53 16.49
C ALA A 14 -7.38 3.03 16.81
N ARG A 15 -6.77 3.92 16.01
CA ARG A 15 -6.96 5.38 16.06
C ARG A 15 -8.25 5.85 15.37
N LYS A 16 -9.13 4.93 14.95
CA LYS A 16 -10.42 5.20 14.31
C LYS A 16 -10.33 5.79 12.89
N LEU A 17 -9.20 5.66 12.23
CA LEU A 17 -9.05 6.02 10.82
C LEU A 17 -9.52 4.88 9.93
N LYS A 18 -10.21 5.20 8.84
CA LYS A 18 -10.43 4.27 7.74
C LYS A 18 -9.15 4.17 6.92
N VAL A 19 -8.64 2.97 6.75
CA VAL A 19 -7.36 2.74 6.04
C VAL A 19 -7.58 1.87 4.83
N ALA A 20 -7.03 2.28 3.71
CA ALA A 20 -6.91 1.45 2.52
C ALA A 20 -5.43 1.18 2.18
N VAL A 21 -5.19 0.07 1.51
CA VAL A 21 -3.85 -0.29 1.01
C VAL A 21 -3.96 -0.57 -0.48
N ILE A 22 -3.17 0.16 -1.26
CA ILE A 22 -2.97 -0.12 -2.69
C ILE A 22 -1.66 -0.87 -2.85
N LYS A 23 -1.71 -2.05 -3.44
CA LYS A 23 -0.52 -2.84 -3.74
C LYS A 23 -0.31 -2.91 -5.25
N HIS A 24 0.86 -2.50 -5.70
CA HIS A 24 1.26 -2.65 -7.09
C HIS A 24 1.87 -4.05 -7.32
N ASP A 25 1.32 -4.77 -8.29
CA ASP A 25 1.83 -6.06 -8.76
C ASP A 25 2.25 -5.98 -10.22
N PRO A 26 3.49 -5.55 -10.52
CA PRO A 26 3.96 -5.31 -11.88
C PRO A 26 4.09 -6.59 -12.72
N ALA A 27 4.03 -7.74 -12.10
CA ALA A 27 4.19 -9.03 -12.77
C ALA A 27 2.87 -9.79 -12.93
N ASP A 28 1.75 -9.18 -12.51
CA ASP A 28 0.40 -9.75 -12.57
C ASP A 28 0.33 -11.20 -12.03
N LYS A 29 0.93 -11.39 -10.85
CA LYS A 29 1.03 -12.71 -10.21
C LYS A 29 -0.04 -12.96 -9.16
N ALA A 30 -0.78 -11.91 -8.77
CA ALA A 30 -1.80 -12.03 -7.75
C ALA A 30 -3.00 -12.80 -8.30
N SER A 31 -3.49 -13.75 -7.52
CA SER A 31 -4.73 -14.47 -7.81
C SER A 31 -5.66 -14.32 -6.62
N PHE A 32 -6.90 -13.89 -6.88
CA PHE A 32 -7.89 -13.58 -5.84
C PHE A 32 -9.17 -14.38 -5.97
N ASP A 33 -9.38 -15.09 -7.08
CA ASP A 33 -10.53 -15.93 -7.29
C ASP A 33 -10.14 -17.41 -7.28
N THR A 34 -11.11 -18.28 -7.07
CA THR A 34 -10.92 -19.73 -6.98
C THR A 34 -11.43 -20.41 -8.24
N GLU A 35 -10.58 -21.18 -8.87
CA GLU A 35 -10.95 -22.03 -10.01
C GLU A 35 -12.20 -22.88 -9.69
N GLY A 36 -13.11 -22.98 -10.64
CA GLY A 36 -14.36 -23.73 -10.51
C GLY A 36 -15.54 -22.95 -9.93
N LYS A 37 -15.33 -21.74 -9.37
CA LYS A 37 -16.41 -20.84 -8.94
C LYS A 37 -17.06 -20.15 -10.14
N ASP A 38 -18.30 -19.71 -9.96
CA ASP A 38 -19.04 -19.06 -11.06
C ASP A 38 -18.42 -17.70 -11.43
N SER A 39 -17.97 -16.93 -10.45
CA SER A 39 -17.21 -15.69 -10.68
C SER A 39 -15.99 -15.92 -11.56
N PHE A 40 -15.20 -16.95 -11.26
CA PHE A 40 -14.06 -17.33 -12.07
C PHE A 40 -14.43 -17.65 -13.52
N LYS A 41 -15.52 -18.43 -13.74
CA LYS A 41 -15.99 -18.79 -15.08
C LYS A 41 -16.44 -17.56 -15.87
N PHE A 42 -17.16 -16.63 -15.21
CA PHE A 42 -17.61 -15.39 -15.85
C PHE A 42 -16.42 -14.53 -16.26
N PHE A 43 -15.45 -14.38 -15.37
CA PHE A 43 -14.23 -13.62 -15.65
C PHE A 43 -13.43 -14.26 -16.80
N GLN A 44 -13.23 -15.57 -16.79
CA GLN A 44 -12.54 -16.29 -17.88
C GLN A 44 -13.28 -16.18 -19.22
N SER A 45 -14.58 -15.92 -19.21
CA SER A 45 -15.37 -15.68 -20.43
C SER A 45 -15.21 -14.25 -20.99
N GLY A 46 -14.42 -13.39 -20.34
CA GLY A 46 -14.12 -12.03 -20.77
C GLY A 46 -14.98 -10.94 -20.14
N ALA A 47 -15.85 -11.27 -19.18
CA ALA A 47 -16.66 -10.28 -18.49
C ALA A 47 -15.93 -9.70 -17.28
N ASP A 48 -16.10 -8.41 -17.01
CA ASP A 48 -15.82 -7.85 -15.69
C ASP A 48 -16.87 -8.38 -14.70
N VAL A 49 -16.45 -8.74 -13.50
CA VAL A 49 -17.31 -9.39 -12.50
C VAL A 49 -17.30 -8.62 -11.19
N LEU A 50 -18.46 -8.15 -10.75
CA LEU A 50 -18.66 -7.57 -9.43
C LEU A 50 -19.44 -8.55 -8.55
N VAL A 51 -18.76 -9.10 -7.56
CA VAL A 51 -19.38 -9.98 -6.56
C VAL A 51 -19.82 -9.14 -5.37
N LEU A 52 -21.12 -9.17 -5.09
CA LEU A 52 -21.70 -8.49 -3.93
C LEU A 52 -22.06 -9.50 -2.85
N SER A 53 -21.65 -9.22 -1.63
CA SER A 53 -22.04 -10.01 -0.46
C SER A 53 -22.43 -9.08 0.70
N PRO A 54 -23.12 -9.59 1.75
CA PRO A 54 -23.53 -8.76 2.88
C PRO A 54 -22.39 -8.09 3.65
N LYS A 55 -21.15 -8.56 3.49
CA LYS A 55 -19.98 -8.10 4.26
C LYS A 55 -18.89 -7.48 3.40
N ARG A 56 -18.91 -7.68 2.10
CA ARG A 56 -17.85 -7.20 1.19
C ARG A 56 -18.30 -7.19 -0.26
N SER A 57 -17.63 -6.38 -1.06
CA SER A 57 -17.74 -6.41 -2.53
C SER A 57 -16.35 -6.68 -3.13
N THR A 58 -16.30 -7.41 -4.24
CA THR A 58 -15.07 -7.71 -4.94
C THR A 58 -15.28 -7.49 -6.43
N LEU A 59 -14.48 -6.60 -7.03
CA LEU A 59 -14.47 -6.35 -8.47
C LEU A 59 -13.27 -7.06 -9.10
N PHE A 60 -13.55 -7.89 -10.10
CA PHE A 60 -12.55 -8.45 -11.01
C PHE A 60 -12.74 -7.74 -12.35
N SER A 61 -11.70 -7.04 -12.80
CA SER A 61 -11.74 -6.29 -14.06
C SER A 61 -10.58 -6.68 -14.96
N HIS A 62 -10.84 -6.76 -16.25
CA HIS A 62 -9.83 -6.94 -17.28
C HIS A 62 -9.09 -5.63 -17.62
N SER A 63 -9.57 -4.51 -17.09
CA SER A 63 -8.97 -3.20 -17.29
C SER A 63 -7.96 -2.88 -16.19
N SER A 64 -6.78 -2.40 -16.57
CA SER A 64 -5.85 -1.81 -15.61
C SER A 64 -6.37 -0.44 -15.17
N MET A 65 -6.05 -0.05 -13.94
CA MET A 65 -6.36 1.27 -13.38
C MET A 65 -5.05 2.00 -13.07
N ASP A 66 -5.03 3.30 -13.30
CA ASP A 66 -4.00 4.16 -12.73
C ASP A 66 -4.30 4.47 -11.25
N ILE A 67 -3.37 5.17 -10.60
CA ILE A 67 -3.50 5.47 -9.17
C ILE A 67 -4.69 6.40 -8.86
N GLU A 68 -5.02 7.33 -9.75
CA GLU A 68 -6.10 8.30 -9.56
C GLU A 68 -7.45 7.61 -9.67
N GLN A 69 -7.61 6.73 -10.66
CA GLN A 69 -8.79 5.88 -10.80
C GLN A 69 -8.97 4.96 -9.59
N ALA A 70 -7.88 4.32 -9.13
CA ALA A 70 -7.93 3.47 -7.94
C ALA A 70 -8.35 4.25 -6.69
N LEU A 71 -7.81 5.46 -6.48
CA LEU A 71 -8.17 6.33 -5.37
C LEU A 71 -9.63 6.77 -5.40
N SER A 72 -10.21 7.01 -6.58
CA SER A 72 -11.62 7.40 -6.72
C SER A 72 -12.60 6.32 -6.28
N LEU A 73 -12.17 5.06 -6.22
CA LEU A 73 -12.98 3.91 -5.76
C LEU A 73 -12.88 3.66 -4.24
N ILE A 74 -12.00 4.39 -3.55
CA ILE A 74 -11.66 4.12 -2.15
C ILE A 74 -12.23 5.21 -1.26
N ASP A 75 -13.07 4.82 -0.29
CA ASP A 75 -13.51 5.67 0.83
C ASP A 75 -12.62 5.39 2.04
N ALA A 76 -11.56 6.17 2.23
CA ALA A 76 -10.62 6.03 3.34
C ALA A 76 -10.05 7.38 3.78
N ASP A 77 -9.73 7.50 5.07
CA ASP A 77 -9.04 8.67 5.63
C ASP A 77 -7.54 8.64 5.33
N LEU A 78 -6.98 7.43 5.13
CA LEU A 78 -5.57 7.21 4.82
C LEU A 78 -5.40 6.08 3.83
N VAL A 79 -4.61 6.32 2.78
CA VAL A 79 -4.24 5.30 1.80
C VAL A 79 -2.73 5.03 1.88
N LEU A 80 -2.37 3.79 2.13
CA LEU A 80 -0.99 3.31 2.08
C LEU A 80 -0.74 2.66 0.71
N VAL A 81 0.31 3.07 0.02
CA VAL A 81 0.67 2.52 -1.30
C VAL A 81 1.95 1.70 -1.20
N GLU A 82 1.86 0.40 -1.50
CA GLU A 82 3.02 -0.49 -1.61
C GLU A 82 3.50 -0.59 -3.06
N GLY A 83 4.76 -0.25 -3.30
CA GLY A 83 5.35 -0.24 -4.64
C GLY A 83 5.30 1.13 -5.30
N LEU A 84 5.17 1.16 -6.64
CA LEU A 84 5.05 2.39 -7.45
C LEU A 84 6.13 3.45 -7.13
N LYS A 85 7.41 3.05 -7.08
CA LYS A 85 8.52 3.91 -6.64
C LYS A 85 8.71 5.20 -7.46
N THR A 86 8.09 5.28 -8.61
CA THR A 86 8.15 6.46 -9.49
C THR A 86 7.07 7.49 -9.22
N LEU A 87 6.06 7.16 -8.38
CA LEU A 87 5.05 8.14 -7.99
C LEU A 87 5.67 9.25 -7.13
N LYS A 88 5.29 10.48 -7.42
CA LYS A 88 5.67 11.68 -6.66
C LYS A 88 4.84 11.83 -5.39
N LEU A 89 4.84 10.80 -4.56
CA LEU A 89 4.18 10.77 -3.24
C LEU A 89 5.23 10.69 -2.13
N PRO A 90 4.90 11.17 -0.91
CA PRO A 90 5.75 10.96 0.26
C PRO A 90 6.06 9.48 0.43
N ARG A 91 7.36 9.15 0.59
CA ARG A 91 7.81 7.76 0.63
C ARG A 91 8.71 7.46 1.80
N ILE A 92 8.43 6.36 2.48
CA ILE A 92 9.32 5.71 3.42
C ILE A 92 9.88 4.46 2.75
N SER A 93 11.20 4.40 2.56
CA SER A 93 11.85 3.17 2.09
C SER A 93 12.15 2.25 3.26
N VAL A 94 11.73 1.00 3.16
CA VAL A 94 11.77 0.01 4.25
C VAL A 94 12.80 -1.07 3.96
N PHE A 95 13.74 -1.26 4.87
CA PHE A 95 14.82 -2.24 4.78
C PHE A 95 14.86 -3.12 6.03
N CYS A 96 14.64 -4.43 5.85
CA CYS A 96 14.74 -5.43 6.93
C CYS A 96 16.15 -6.05 7.04
N LYS A 97 17.01 -5.74 6.10
CA LYS A 97 18.42 -6.13 6.02
C LYS A 97 19.25 -4.90 5.67
N GLU A 98 20.26 -5.05 4.85
CA GLU A 98 21.10 -3.95 4.38
C GLU A 98 20.28 -2.84 3.70
N VAL A 99 20.66 -1.61 3.96
CA VAL A 99 20.05 -0.42 3.36
C VAL A 99 20.62 -0.24 1.96
N ASP A 100 19.74 -0.20 0.96
CA ASP A 100 20.11 0.08 -0.43
C ASP A 100 20.00 1.59 -0.68
N GLU A 101 21.15 2.27 -0.76
CA GLU A 101 21.23 3.72 -0.96
C GLU A 101 20.65 4.19 -2.30
N SER A 102 20.49 3.31 -3.28
CA SER A 102 19.87 3.65 -4.56
C SER A 102 18.41 4.10 -4.43
N TYR A 103 17.76 3.78 -3.30
CA TYR A 103 16.40 4.23 -2.97
C TYR A 103 16.33 5.63 -2.33
N PHE A 104 17.45 6.19 -1.88
CA PHE A 104 17.46 7.46 -1.16
C PHE A 104 16.84 8.59 -1.99
N LYS A 105 17.18 8.66 -3.26
CA LYS A 105 16.62 9.67 -4.19
C LYS A 105 15.10 9.63 -4.38
N TYR A 106 14.45 8.55 -3.96
CA TYR A 106 12.99 8.42 -4.02
C TYR A 106 12.33 8.55 -2.65
N SER A 107 13.11 8.71 -1.58
CA SER A 107 12.66 8.60 -0.20
C SER A 107 12.69 9.95 0.50
N GLN A 108 11.73 10.18 1.39
CA GLN A 108 11.76 11.26 2.37
C GLN A 108 12.18 10.74 3.75
N ALA A 109 11.98 9.47 3.99
CA ALA A 109 12.41 8.78 5.18
C ALA A 109 12.84 7.34 4.89
N ILE A 110 13.62 6.79 5.81
CA ILE A 110 14.08 5.41 5.80
C ILE A 110 13.62 4.73 7.08
N SER A 111 13.08 3.53 6.96
CA SER A 111 12.79 2.67 8.10
C SER A 111 13.63 1.41 8.03
N SER A 112 14.45 1.19 9.06
CA SER A 112 15.39 0.07 9.17
C SER A 112 15.68 -0.24 10.65
N TYR A 113 16.31 -1.38 10.93
CA TYR A 113 16.78 -1.70 12.28
C TYR A 113 17.99 -0.87 12.68
N GLU A 114 18.90 -0.63 11.74
CA GLU A 114 20.10 0.17 11.98
C GLU A 114 19.98 1.52 11.27
N LYS A 115 20.44 2.57 11.95
CA LYS A 115 20.46 3.93 11.38
C LYS A 115 21.46 4.00 10.23
N PRO A 116 21.05 4.37 9.00
CA PRO A 116 21.97 4.52 7.88
C PRO A 116 22.90 5.73 8.09
N LYS A 117 24.04 5.71 7.42
CA LYS A 117 25.01 6.81 7.43
C LYS A 117 24.57 7.95 6.49
N THR A 118 23.41 8.53 6.76
CA THR A 118 22.90 9.70 6.03
C THR A 118 22.23 10.64 7.01
N GLU A 119 22.43 11.95 6.81
CA GLU A 119 21.74 13.00 7.57
C GLU A 119 20.64 13.68 6.73
N GLU A 120 20.57 13.36 5.45
CA GLU A 120 19.62 13.99 4.51
C GLU A 120 18.19 13.46 4.65
N LEU A 121 18.02 12.24 5.19
CA LEU A 121 16.74 11.57 5.28
C LEU A 121 16.37 11.29 6.73
N THR A 122 15.09 11.46 7.06
CA THR A 122 14.57 11.06 8.36
C THR A 122 14.70 9.55 8.53
N TRP A 123 15.32 9.12 9.63
CA TRP A 123 15.39 7.71 10.00
C TRP A 123 14.35 7.36 11.07
N LEU A 124 13.66 6.23 10.86
CA LEU A 124 12.66 5.68 11.76
C LEU A 124 13.01 4.23 12.04
N HIS A 125 13.05 3.85 13.31
CA HIS A 125 13.31 2.46 13.67
C HIS A 125 12.15 1.57 13.19
N LEU A 126 12.45 0.40 12.63
CA LEU A 126 11.46 -0.47 11.97
C LEU A 126 10.38 -1.00 12.93
N ASP A 127 10.68 -1.12 14.21
CA ASP A 127 9.74 -1.57 15.24
C ASP A 127 9.03 -0.41 15.97
N ASP A 128 9.41 0.85 15.71
CA ASP A 128 8.72 2.00 16.27
C ASP A 128 7.45 2.32 15.46
N ILE A 129 6.42 1.51 15.66
CA ILE A 129 5.16 1.66 14.94
C ILE A 129 4.49 3.02 15.25
N ASN A 130 4.57 3.50 16.49
CA ASN A 130 4.00 4.80 16.85
C ASN A 130 4.73 5.95 16.14
N GLY A 131 6.06 5.98 16.18
CA GLY A 131 6.84 6.99 15.47
C GLY A 131 6.62 6.97 13.96
N LEU A 132 6.48 5.78 13.37
CA LEU A 132 6.12 5.62 11.96
C LEU A 132 4.73 6.19 11.67
N CYS A 133 3.73 5.91 12.50
CA CYS A 133 2.39 6.45 12.33
C CYS A 133 2.36 7.97 12.42
N GLU A 134 3.02 8.57 13.43
CA GLU A 134 3.10 10.02 13.59
C GLU A 134 3.79 10.67 12.37
N TYR A 135 4.88 10.08 11.90
CA TYR A 135 5.59 10.56 10.71
C TYR A 135 4.69 10.51 9.47
N ILE A 136 3.96 9.40 9.26
CA ILE A 136 3.05 9.23 8.13
C ILE A 136 1.96 10.29 8.17
N LEU A 137 1.27 10.46 9.29
CA LEU A 137 0.19 11.44 9.43
C LEU A 137 0.66 12.88 9.20
N LYS A 138 1.87 13.21 9.63
CA LYS A 138 2.46 14.55 9.44
C LYS A 138 2.86 14.82 8.01
N ASN A 139 3.27 13.82 7.25
CA ASN A 139 3.91 13.96 5.94
C ASN A 139 3.09 13.37 4.80
N ALA A 140 1.94 12.77 5.06
CA ALA A 140 1.04 12.30 4.02
C ALA A 140 0.60 13.47 3.11
N LYS A 141 0.45 13.18 1.82
CA LYS A 141 -0.11 14.16 0.89
C LYS A 141 -1.63 14.12 1.01
N GLU A 142 -2.24 15.27 1.24
CA GLU A 142 -3.69 15.42 1.10
C GLU A 142 -4.08 15.25 -0.38
N LEU A 143 -5.18 14.55 -0.59
CA LEU A 143 -5.79 14.37 -1.90
C LEU A 143 -7.03 15.25 -1.95
N ASP A 144 -7.08 16.10 -2.96
CA ASP A 144 -8.21 17.00 -3.24
C ASP A 144 -9.45 16.22 -3.68
#